data_25a3e093c045f3e22e59cf5e3145ec21
#
_entry.id   25a3e093c045f3e22e59cf5e3145ec21
#
_cell.length_a   1.000
_cell.length_b   1.000
_cell.length_c   1.000
_cell.angle_alpha   90.00
_cell.angle_beta   90.00
_cell.angle_gamma   90.00
#
_symmetry.space_group_name_H-M   'P 1'
#
loop_
_entity.id
_entity.type
_entity.pdbx_description
1 polymer ?
#
loop_
_entity_poly.entity_id
_entity_poly.type
_entity_poly.pdbx_seq_one_letter_code
_entity_poly.pdbx_strand_id
1 'polypeptide(L)'
;GHLGELECECFNAYRSDVKFTGVASHTNNARANGMVNAISMASSFVSNLPKNQSPETTDGREGFYCPLKISGSMEEALVSLFLRDFDKKQMEKRKETVQMLAETVANLFGGKVQVTHVQQYLNMKEELDKVPFVKEVLVKAFDECGVKPVMTPIRGGTDGSRLTELGIPTPNIFTGSHNYHSASEWVSLTQMVKATDIVITLSNLITKI
;
A
#
# COMPACT_ATOMS: atom_id res chain seq x y z
N GLY A 1 1.86 -17.01 -4.56
CA GLY A 1 0.42 -17.05 -4.90
C GLY A 1 -0.07 -18.46 -5.19
N HIS A 2 -1.35 -18.65 -5.02
CA HIS A 2 -1.98 -19.96 -5.22
C HIS A 2 -2.20 -20.27 -6.70
N LEU A 3 -2.27 -21.53 -7.04
CA LEU A 3 -2.53 -22.00 -8.40
C LEU A 3 -3.78 -21.33 -9.00
N GLY A 4 -3.61 -20.70 -10.15
CA GLY A 4 -4.68 -20.04 -10.88
C GLY A 4 -4.83 -18.54 -10.59
N GLU A 5 -4.18 -17.98 -9.57
CA GLU A 5 -4.26 -16.54 -9.31
C GLU A 5 -3.74 -15.73 -10.50
N LEU A 6 -4.60 -14.83 -10.97
CA LEU A 6 -4.33 -13.84 -12.00
C LEU A 6 -4.67 -12.46 -11.43
N GLU A 7 -3.68 -11.61 -11.29
CA GLU A 7 -3.76 -10.38 -10.54
C GLU A 7 -3.63 -9.18 -11.49
N CYS A 8 -4.76 -8.51 -11.73
CA CYS A 8 -4.88 -7.34 -12.58
C CYS A 8 -5.21 -6.08 -11.79
N GLU A 9 -5.16 -6.14 -10.48
CA GLU A 9 -5.52 -5.06 -9.58
C GLU A 9 -4.66 -5.09 -8.32
N CYS A 10 -4.21 -3.92 -7.87
CA CYS A 10 -3.44 -3.76 -6.64
C CYS A 10 -3.88 -2.49 -5.90
N PHE A 11 -3.39 -2.26 -4.69
CA PHE A 11 -3.63 -1.01 -3.99
C PHE A 11 -3.04 0.20 -4.74
N ASN A 12 -3.70 1.36 -4.60
CA ASN A 12 -2.99 2.64 -4.62
C ASN A 12 -2.21 2.77 -3.31
N ALA A 13 -0.99 3.25 -3.35
CA ALA A 13 -0.11 3.30 -2.21
C ALA A 13 0.52 4.68 -2.04
N TYR A 14 0.37 5.22 -0.84
CA TYR A 14 1.03 6.44 -0.42
C TYR A 14 1.77 6.22 0.90
N ARG A 15 2.89 6.93 1.07
CA ARG A 15 3.50 7.19 2.36
C ARG A 15 3.13 8.59 2.77
N SER A 16 2.70 8.75 4.02
CA SER A 16 2.47 10.05 4.62
C SER A 16 3.48 10.27 5.74
N ASP A 17 4.14 11.42 5.71
CA ASP A 17 5.06 11.86 6.73
C ASP A 17 4.41 13.06 7.45
N VAL A 18 4.15 12.92 8.75
CA VAL A 18 3.51 13.90 9.61
C VAL A 18 4.53 14.40 10.62
N LYS A 19 4.98 15.63 10.44
CA LYS A 19 5.99 16.29 11.24
C LYS A 19 5.34 17.28 12.20
N PHE A 20 5.38 16.98 13.50
CA PHE A 20 4.93 17.88 14.56
C PHE A 20 6.11 18.71 15.07
N THR A 21 5.87 20.01 15.28
CA THR A 21 6.82 20.95 15.88
C THR A 21 6.23 21.53 17.15
N GLY A 22 6.92 21.31 18.25
CA GLY A 22 6.58 21.81 19.57
C GLY A 22 7.42 23.01 20.00
N VAL A 23 7.39 23.30 21.29
CA VAL A 23 8.21 24.30 21.95
C VAL A 23 8.89 23.64 23.14
N ALA A 24 10.21 23.45 23.03
CA ALA A 24 11.00 22.88 24.12
C ALA A 24 11.26 23.93 25.22
N SER A 25 11.21 23.52 26.46
CA SER A 25 11.54 24.33 27.63
C SER A 25 12.02 23.44 28.76
N HIS A 26 12.72 24.05 29.73
CA HIS A 26 13.04 23.36 30.98
C HIS A 26 11.75 23.02 31.73
N THR A 27 11.66 21.79 32.23
CA THR A 27 10.42 21.24 32.81
C THR A 27 9.90 22.01 34.03
N ASN A 28 10.78 22.64 34.83
CA ASN A 28 10.36 23.43 35.98
C ASN A 28 9.62 24.74 35.60
N ASN A 29 9.88 25.27 34.39
CA ASN A 29 9.28 26.51 33.88
C ASN A 29 8.36 26.24 32.65
N ALA A 30 8.01 24.98 32.40
CA ALA A 30 7.29 24.52 31.22
C ALA A 30 6.02 25.34 30.95
N ARG A 31 5.19 25.54 32.00
CA ARG A 31 3.94 26.29 31.88
C ARG A 31 4.17 27.77 31.55
N ALA A 32 5.13 28.40 32.24
CA ALA A 32 5.42 29.82 32.07
C ALA A 32 6.00 30.11 30.66
N ASN A 33 6.76 29.17 30.12
CA ASN A 33 7.41 29.26 28.80
C ASN A 33 6.54 28.70 27.65
N GLY A 34 5.30 28.29 27.93
CA GLY A 34 4.40 27.75 26.90
C GLY A 34 4.94 26.48 26.23
N MET A 35 5.52 25.56 27.01
CA MET A 35 6.08 24.31 26.48
C MET A 35 5.00 23.50 25.77
N VAL A 36 5.32 23.02 24.56
CA VAL A 36 4.50 22.10 23.76
C VAL A 36 5.35 20.91 23.36
N ASN A 37 4.92 19.73 23.77
CA ASN A 37 5.68 18.49 23.53
C ASN A 37 5.27 17.82 22.21
N ALA A 38 6.18 17.78 21.23
CA ALA A 38 5.92 17.19 19.92
C ALA A 38 5.70 15.65 20.00
N ILE A 39 6.33 14.96 20.97
CA ILE A 39 6.09 13.51 21.17
C ILE A 39 4.65 13.27 21.60
N SER A 40 4.10 14.12 22.48
CA SER A 40 2.70 13.99 22.93
C SER A 40 1.73 14.21 21.76
N MET A 41 2.00 15.16 20.87
CA MET A 41 1.21 15.35 19.64
C MET A 41 1.29 14.11 18.73
N ALA A 42 2.48 13.62 18.44
CA ALA A 42 2.68 12.44 17.58
C ALA A 42 1.97 11.19 18.14
N SER A 43 2.07 10.96 19.45
CA SER A 43 1.39 9.87 20.14
C SER A 43 -0.14 10.02 20.08
N SER A 44 -0.66 11.23 20.31
CA SER A 44 -2.09 11.53 20.20
C SER A 44 -2.59 11.30 18.78
N PHE A 45 -1.85 11.75 17.77
CA PHE A 45 -2.18 11.51 16.36
C PHE A 45 -2.31 10.01 16.06
N VAL A 46 -1.30 9.20 16.39
CA VAL A 46 -1.32 7.76 16.14
C VAL A 46 -2.46 7.06 16.90
N SER A 47 -2.71 7.46 18.15
CA SER A 47 -3.78 6.85 18.96
C SER A 47 -5.19 7.15 18.47
N ASN A 48 -5.37 8.24 17.71
CA ASN A 48 -6.65 8.66 17.13
C ASN A 48 -6.85 8.21 15.67
N LEU A 49 -5.89 7.54 15.04
CA LEU A 49 -6.12 6.91 13.74
C LEU A 49 -7.25 5.87 13.82
N PRO A 50 -8.05 5.68 12.76
CA PRO A 50 -9.16 4.72 12.76
C PRO A 50 -8.67 3.30 13.04
N LYS A 51 -8.96 2.77 14.23
CA LYS A 51 -8.46 1.46 14.70
C LYS A 51 -9.04 0.26 13.95
N ASN A 52 -10.23 0.42 13.39
CA ASN A 52 -10.88 -0.57 12.54
C ASN A 52 -10.42 -0.51 11.08
N GLN A 53 -9.42 0.31 10.76
CA GLN A 53 -8.84 0.47 9.43
C GLN A 53 -7.30 0.37 9.50
N SER A 54 -6.81 -0.62 10.21
CA SER A 54 -5.39 -1.01 10.23
C SER A 54 -5.18 -2.30 9.42
N PRO A 55 -3.96 -2.65 9.04
CA PRO A 55 -3.70 -3.94 8.37
C PRO A 55 -4.22 -5.15 9.15
N GLU A 56 -4.17 -5.07 10.49
CA GLU A 56 -4.58 -6.15 11.40
C GLU A 56 -6.10 -6.30 11.50
N THR A 57 -6.87 -5.31 11.06
CA THR A 57 -8.33 -5.28 11.21
C THR A 57 -9.09 -5.22 9.89
N THR A 58 -8.37 -5.24 8.76
CA THR A 58 -8.94 -5.13 7.41
C THR A 58 -8.58 -6.32 6.54
N ASP A 59 -9.49 -6.68 5.64
CA ASP A 59 -9.31 -7.77 4.68
C ASP A 59 -9.88 -7.42 3.29
N GLY A 60 -9.72 -8.33 2.33
CA GLY A 60 -10.26 -8.20 0.99
C GLY A 60 -9.91 -6.86 0.35
N ARG A 61 -10.93 -6.06 0.04
CA ARG A 61 -10.80 -4.75 -0.62
C ARG A 61 -10.76 -3.55 0.32
N GLU A 62 -10.75 -3.78 1.61
CA GLU A 62 -10.69 -2.71 2.60
C GLU A 62 -9.30 -2.07 2.64
N GLY A 63 -9.26 -0.75 2.55
CA GLY A 63 -8.03 0.02 2.66
C GLY A 63 -7.67 0.30 4.13
N PHE A 64 -6.45 0.78 4.39
CA PHE A 64 -5.97 0.96 5.75
C PHE A 64 -4.99 2.13 5.92
N TYR A 65 -4.77 2.48 7.20
CA TYR A 65 -3.69 3.32 7.72
C TYR A 65 -2.72 2.43 8.49
N CYS A 66 -1.43 2.48 8.18
CA CYS A 66 -0.41 1.67 8.86
C CYS A 66 0.73 2.56 9.36
N PRO A 67 0.75 2.98 10.64
CA PRO A 67 1.91 3.62 11.21
C PRO A 67 3.14 2.72 11.13
N LEU A 68 4.24 3.25 10.60
CA LEU A 68 5.48 2.49 10.40
C LEU A 68 6.55 2.87 11.41
N LYS A 69 6.64 4.16 11.69
CA LYS A 69 7.68 4.71 12.52
C LYS A 69 7.20 5.98 13.21
N ILE A 70 7.58 6.09 14.46
CA ILE A 70 7.51 7.34 15.24
C ILE A 70 8.89 7.62 15.80
N SER A 71 9.40 8.83 15.64
CA SER A 71 10.70 9.26 16.15
C SER A 71 10.71 10.75 16.42
N GLY A 72 11.51 11.18 17.39
CA GLY A 72 11.64 12.59 17.67
C GLY A 72 12.01 12.92 19.11
N SER A 73 11.85 14.20 19.46
CA SER A 73 12.11 14.80 20.76
C SER A 73 10.91 15.67 21.18
N MET A 74 11.05 16.40 22.29
CA MET A 74 10.03 17.39 22.71
C MET A 74 9.82 18.50 21.69
N GLU A 75 10.87 18.86 20.95
CA GLU A 75 10.85 19.97 19.99
C GLU A 75 10.26 19.57 18.65
N GLU A 76 10.57 18.35 18.19
CA GLU A 76 10.15 17.85 16.89
C GLU A 76 9.88 16.35 16.93
N ALA A 77 8.78 15.91 16.34
CA ALA A 77 8.45 14.50 16.20
C ALA A 77 7.90 14.18 14.81
N LEU A 78 8.34 13.07 14.23
CA LEU A 78 7.93 12.59 12.92
C LEU A 78 7.18 11.27 13.05
N VAL A 79 6.02 11.18 12.42
CA VAL A 79 5.28 9.94 12.22
C VAL A 79 5.25 9.63 10.73
N SER A 80 5.77 8.46 10.34
CA SER A 80 5.63 7.95 8.98
C SER A 80 4.60 6.83 8.97
N LEU A 81 3.65 6.87 8.04
CA LEU A 81 2.60 5.87 7.89
C LEU A 81 2.33 5.54 6.42
N PHE A 82 1.91 4.30 6.15
CA PHE A 82 1.36 3.92 4.86
C PHE A 82 -0.14 4.13 4.80
N LEU A 83 -0.60 4.58 3.64
CA LEU A 83 -2.01 4.58 3.23
C LEU A 83 -2.16 3.60 2.07
N ARG A 84 -3.18 2.75 2.14
CA ARG A 84 -3.52 1.78 1.09
C ARG A 84 -5.01 1.81 0.84
N ASP A 85 -5.39 1.86 -0.43
CA ASP A 85 -6.78 1.70 -0.87
C ASP A 85 -6.83 1.29 -2.34
N PHE A 86 -7.81 0.48 -2.74
CA PHE A 86 -8.03 0.15 -4.15
C PHE A 86 -8.66 1.30 -4.93
N ASP A 87 -9.49 2.10 -4.28
CA ASP A 87 -10.20 3.22 -4.89
C ASP A 87 -9.44 4.54 -4.71
N LYS A 88 -9.23 5.27 -5.81
CA LYS A 88 -8.53 6.57 -5.79
C LYS A 88 -9.26 7.63 -4.97
N LYS A 89 -10.60 7.64 -5.01
CA LYS A 89 -11.39 8.63 -4.24
C LYS A 89 -11.31 8.35 -2.75
N GLN A 90 -11.32 7.08 -2.35
CA GLN A 90 -11.10 6.70 -0.95
C GLN A 90 -9.66 7.01 -0.50
N MET A 91 -8.67 6.86 -1.38
CA MET A 91 -7.29 7.26 -1.08
C MET A 91 -7.19 8.77 -0.81
N GLU A 92 -7.85 9.62 -1.61
CA GLU A 92 -7.90 11.06 -1.35
C GLU A 92 -8.53 11.36 0.02
N LYS A 93 -9.66 10.73 0.35
CA LYS A 93 -10.28 10.86 1.68
C LYS A 93 -9.36 10.42 2.82
N ARG A 94 -8.54 9.38 2.59
CA ARG A 94 -7.54 8.96 3.58
C ARG A 94 -6.48 10.03 3.81
N LYS A 95 -5.99 10.65 2.75
CA LYS A 95 -5.04 11.77 2.86
C LYS A 95 -5.64 12.96 3.58
N GLU A 96 -6.88 13.33 3.23
CA GLU A 96 -7.63 14.39 3.92
C GLU A 96 -7.84 14.08 5.41
N THR A 97 -8.15 12.84 5.75
CA THR A 97 -8.31 12.39 7.15
C THR A 97 -7.00 12.55 7.93
N VAL A 98 -5.87 12.14 7.34
CA VAL A 98 -4.55 12.31 7.97
C VAL A 98 -4.24 13.79 8.19
N GLN A 99 -4.48 14.65 7.19
CA GLN A 99 -4.28 16.09 7.28
C GLN A 99 -5.13 16.70 8.40
N MET A 100 -6.44 16.48 8.35
CA MET A 100 -7.40 17.00 9.33
C MET A 100 -7.07 16.56 10.76
N LEU A 101 -6.77 15.28 10.96
CA LEU A 101 -6.43 14.74 12.26
C LEU A 101 -5.13 15.35 12.81
N ALA A 102 -4.11 15.48 11.96
CA ALA A 102 -2.84 16.07 12.34
C ALA A 102 -2.99 17.54 12.74
N GLU A 103 -3.74 18.32 11.96
CA GLU A 103 -4.06 19.72 12.28
C GLU A 103 -4.87 19.86 13.56
N THR A 104 -5.88 19.00 13.75
CA THR A 104 -6.68 18.97 14.99
C THR A 104 -5.82 18.73 16.21
N VAL A 105 -4.91 17.77 16.14
CA VAL A 105 -3.99 17.46 17.23
C VAL A 105 -3.02 18.62 17.47
N ALA A 106 -2.41 19.18 16.44
CA ALA A 106 -1.50 20.32 16.59
C ALA A 106 -2.18 21.53 17.23
N ASN A 107 -3.41 21.84 16.82
CA ASN A 107 -4.21 22.93 17.41
C ASN A 107 -4.57 22.67 18.88
N LEU A 108 -4.96 21.42 19.21
CA LEU A 108 -5.29 21.03 20.59
C LEU A 108 -4.12 21.23 21.56
N PHE A 109 -2.91 20.95 21.11
CA PHE A 109 -1.70 21.09 21.92
C PHE A 109 -1.05 22.48 21.81
N GLY A 110 -1.46 23.31 20.86
CA GLY A 110 -0.87 24.61 20.60
C GLY A 110 0.48 24.54 19.84
N GLY A 111 0.72 23.44 19.13
CA GLY A 111 1.91 23.24 18.30
C GLY A 111 1.68 23.50 16.82
N LYS A 112 2.62 23.04 16.00
CA LYS A 112 2.53 23.13 14.54
C LYS A 112 2.65 21.75 13.93
N VAL A 113 2.10 21.57 12.71
CA VAL A 113 2.22 20.33 11.95
C VAL A 113 2.46 20.64 10.47
N GLN A 114 3.22 19.75 9.83
CA GLN A 114 3.37 19.67 8.39
C GLN A 114 3.10 18.22 7.97
N VAL A 115 2.25 18.05 6.96
CA VAL A 115 1.94 16.74 6.38
C VAL A 115 2.42 16.69 4.95
N THR A 116 3.10 15.62 4.58
CA THR A 116 3.55 15.36 3.20
C THR A 116 3.08 13.99 2.76
N HIS A 117 2.47 13.91 1.59
CA HIS A 117 2.05 12.66 0.98
C HIS A 117 2.93 12.33 -0.22
N VAL A 118 3.53 11.14 -0.23
CA VAL A 118 4.40 10.66 -1.32
C VAL A 118 3.75 9.44 -1.95
N GLN A 119 3.42 9.53 -3.24
CA GLN A 119 2.94 8.39 -4.00
C GLN A 119 4.05 7.35 -4.12
N GLN A 120 3.73 6.09 -3.87
CA GLN A 120 4.64 4.97 -4.04
C GLN A 120 4.35 4.20 -5.34
N TYR A 121 3.09 3.85 -5.56
CA TYR A 121 2.58 3.25 -6.80
C TYR A 121 1.05 3.42 -6.87
N LEU A 122 0.50 3.24 -8.07
CA LEU A 122 -0.94 3.28 -8.32
C LEU A 122 -1.50 1.88 -8.63
N ASN A 123 -2.82 1.75 -8.46
CA ASN A 123 -3.54 0.56 -8.87
C ASN A 123 -3.44 0.39 -10.40
N MET A 124 -2.92 -0.75 -10.84
CA MET A 124 -2.71 -1.07 -12.25
C MET A 124 -4.01 -1.31 -13.03
N LYS A 125 -5.14 -1.51 -12.35
CA LYS A 125 -6.41 -1.88 -12.97
C LYS A 125 -6.86 -0.94 -14.06
N GLU A 126 -6.83 0.37 -13.80
CA GLU A 126 -7.32 1.38 -14.77
C GLU A 126 -6.51 1.37 -16.07
N GLU A 127 -5.20 1.14 -16.01
CA GLU A 127 -4.36 1.08 -17.18
C GLU A 127 -4.50 -0.27 -17.92
N LEU A 128 -4.64 -1.36 -17.19
CA LEU A 128 -4.90 -2.68 -17.77
C LEU A 128 -6.28 -2.76 -18.44
N ASP A 129 -7.30 -2.11 -17.88
CA ASP A 129 -8.65 -2.07 -18.47
C ASP A 129 -8.69 -1.31 -19.82
N LYS A 130 -7.70 -0.43 -20.11
CA LYS A 130 -7.56 0.24 -21.43
C LYS A 130 -7.00 -0.69 -22.50
N VAL A 131 -6.40 -1.81 -22.12
CA VAL A 131 -5.76 -2.79 -23.01
C VAL A 131 -6.27 -4.20 -22.71
N PRO A 132 -7.57 -4.47 -22.93
CA PRO A 132 -8.22 -5.74 -22.55
C PRO A 132 -7.56 -6.97 -23.18
N PHE A 133 -6.98 -6.80 -24.36
CA PHE A 133 -6.23 -7.83 -25.07
C PHE A 133 -5.15 -8.52 -24.19
N VAL A 134 -4.44 -7.77 -23.34
CA VAL A 134 -3.38 -8.32 -22.46
C VAL A 134 -3.96 -9.35 -21.51
N LYS A 135 -5.13 -9.04 -20.92
CA LYS A 135 -5.84 -9.95 -20.04
C LYS A 135 -6.43 -11.15 -20.79
N GLU A 136 -7.01 -10.91 -21.97
CA GLU A 136 -7.65 -11.95 -22.78
C GLU A 136 -6.66 -13.01 -23.23
N VAL A 137 -5.49 -12.60 -23.75
CA VAL A 137 -4.46 -13.53 -24.19
C VAL A 137 -3.86 -14.32 -23.01
N LEU A 138 -3.75 -13.69 -21.85
CA LEU A 138 -3.26 -14.35 -20.64
C LEU A 138 -4.27 -15.39 -20.12
N VAL A 139 -5.57 -15.05 -20.08
CA VAL A 139 -6.65 -15.99 -19.75
C VAL A 139 -6.61 -17.21 -20.69
N LYS A 140 -6.43 -16.97 -22.01
CA LYS A 140 -6.30 -18.04 -22.99
C LYS A 140 -5.09 -18.94 -22.70
N ALA A 141 -3.95 -18.37 -22.30
CA ALA A 141 -2.77 -19.15 -21.93
C ALA A 141 -3.03 -20.04 -20.70
N PHE A 142 -3.77 -19.54 -19.71
CA PHE A 142 -4.22 -20.33 -18.55
C PHE A 142 -5.08 -21.50 -18.98
N ASP A 143 -6.08 -21.26 -19.83
CA ASP A 143 -7.01 -22.28 -20.33
C ASP A 143 -6.29 -23.37 -21.13
N GLU A 144 -5.35 -23.00 -22.02
CA GLU A 144 -4.55 -23.97 -22.79
C GLU A 144 -3.65 -24.84 -21.89
N CYS A 145 -3.21 -24.31 -20.74
CA CYS A 145 -2.45 -25.07 -19.74
C CYS A 145 -3.33 -25.87 -18.78
N GLY A 146 -4.66 -25.86 -18.94
CA GLY A 146 -5.62 -26.54 -18.08
C GLY A 146 -5.69 -25.97 -16.66
N VAL A 147 -5.40 -24.68 -16.51
CA VAL A 147 -5.45 -23.95 -15.24
C VAL A 147 -6.58 -22.92 -15.30
N LYS A 148 -7.56 -23.03 -14.42
CA LYS A 148 -8.65 -22.05 -14.34
C LYS A 148 -8.15 -20.74 -13.73
N PRO A 149 -8.25 -19.59 -14.43
CA PRO A 149 -7.83 -18.31 -13.86
C PRO A 149 -8.79 -17.84 -12.77
N VAL A 150 -8.22 -17.35 -11.67
CA VAL A 150 -8.94 -16.76 -10.53
C VAL A 150 -8.46 -15.33 -10.36
N MET A 151 -9.34 -14.36 -10.66
CA MET A 151 -9.03 -12.93 -10.51
C MET A 151 -8.90 -12.56 -9.04
N THR A 152 -7.70 -12.26 -8.59
CA THR A 152 -7.39 -11.92 -7.20
C THR A 152 -6.77 -10.52 -7.13
N PRO A 153 -7.27 -9.60 -6.29
CA PRO A 153 -6.63 -8.32 -6.07
C PRO A 153 -5.45 -8.45 -5.11
N ILE A 154 -4.37 -7.71 -5.37
CA ILE A 154 -3.18 -7.69 -4.52
C ILE A 154 -3.32 -6.58 -3.46
N ARG A 155 -3.23 -6.94 -2.18
CA ARG A 155 -3.17 -5.97 -1.06
C ARG A 155 -1.78 -5.35 -0.85
N GLY A 156 -1.04 -5.16 -1.92
CA GLY A 156 0.30 -4.62 -1.96
C GLY A 156 0.61 -4.04 -3.33
N GLY A 157 1.88 -3.79 -3.61
CA GLY A 157 2.40 -3.43 -4.92
C GLY A 157 3.30 -4.51 -5.47
N THR A 158 3.49 -4.48 -6.78
CA THR A 158 4.37 -5.37 -7.52
C THR A 158 5.17 -4.58 -8.54
N ASP A 159 6.20 -5.17 -9.12
CA ASP A 159 6.90 -4.58 -10.26
C ASP A 159 5.94 -4.37 -11.45
N GLY A 160 4.93 -5.24 -11.58
CA GLY A 160 3.87 -5.10 -12.59
C GLY A 160 3.08 -3.80 -12.45
N SER A 161 2.79 -3.34 -11.22
CA SER A 161 2.13 -2.04 -11.02
C SER A 161 3.01 -0.88 -11.50
N ARG A 162 4.31 -0.95 -11.23
CA ARG A 162 5.25 0.09 -11.67
C ARG A 162 5.48 0.08 -13.18
N LEU A 163 5.61 -1.10 -13.79
CA LEU A 163 5.72 -1.22 -15.25
C LEU A 163 4.46 -0.70 -15.94
N THR A 164 3.29 -1.01 -15.39
CA THR A 164 2.02 -0.52 -15.91
C THR A 164 1.92 1.01 -15.85
N GLU A 165 2.37 1.66 -14.76
CA GLU A 165 2.48 3.12 -14.68
C GLU A 165 3.42 3.71 -15.76
N LEU A 166 4.45 2.97 -16.16
CA LEU A 166 5.39 3.36 -17.21
C LEU A 166 4.87 3.09 -18.63
N GLY A 167 3.63 2.64 -18.78
CA GLY A 167 3.00 2.36 -20.07
C GLY A 167 3.23 0.94 -20.59
N ILE A 168 3.72 0.02 -19.74
CA ILE A 168 3.89 -1.40 -20.06
C ILE A 168 2.85 -2.20 -19.28
N PRO A 169 1.67 -2.51 -19.83
CA PRO A 169 0.62 -3.23 -19.13
C PRO A 169 1.10 -4.60 -18.67
N THR A 170 1.25 -4.79 -17.36
CA THR A 170 1.90 -5.96 -16.76
C THR A 170 1.04 -6.55 -15.64
N PRO A 171 0.07 -7.44 -15.96
CA PRO A 171 -0.62 -8.24 -14.95
C PRO A 171 0.34 -9.25 -14.32
N ASN A 172 -0.01 -9.74 -13.11
CA ASN A 172 0.79 -10.75 -12.42
C ASN A 172 0.08 -12.10 -12.44
N ILE A 173 0.85 -13.17 -12.39
CA ILE A 173 0.37 -14.55 -12.24
C ILE A 173 0.97 -15.17 -10.98
N PHE A 174 0.36 -16.24 -10.51
CA PHE A 174 0.89 -17.03 -9.40
C PHE A 174 2.29 -17.58 -9.72
N THR A 175 3.09 -17.83 -8.69
CA THR A 175 4.41 -18.45 -8.77
C THR A 175 4.47 -19.81 -8.08
N GLY A 176 3.46 -20.11 -7.25
CA GLY A 176 3.46 -21.26 -6.35
C GLY A 176 4.22 -21.02 -5.03
N SER A 177 4.62 -19.77 -4.76
CA SER A 177 5.27 -19.39 -3.50
C SER A 177 4.24 -19.09 -2.42
N HIS A 178 4.64 -19.38 -1.18
CA HIS A 178 3.85 -19.21 0.03
C HIS A 178 4.69 -18.64 1.17
N ASN A 179 4.06 -18.04 2.15
CA ASN A 179 4.69 -17.41 3.31
C ASN A 179 5.72 -16.34 2.94
N TYR A 180 5.39 -15.48 1.96
CA TYR A 180 6.25 -14.41 1.49
C TYR A 180 6.83 -13.57 2.63
N HIS A 181 8.08 -13.15 2.49
CA HIS A 181 8.82 -12.30 3.43
C HIS A 181 9.05 -12.94 4.82
N SER A 182 8.92 -14.24 4.94
CA SER A 182 9.19 -14.96 6.19
C SER A 182 10.35 -15.94 6.07
N ALA A 183 10.93 -16.34 7.20
CA ALA A 183 11.96 -17.38 7.25
C ALA A 183 11.44 -18.78 6.86
N SER A 184 10.11 -18.94 6.80
CA SER A 184 9.41 -20.15 6.37
C SER A 184 8.84 -20.03 4.95
N GLU A 185 9.36 -19.14 4.13
CA GLU A 185 8.95 -19.03 2.72
C GLU A 185 9.31 -20.31 1.95
N TRP A 186 8.38 -20.79 1.15
CA TRP A 186 8.56 -21.99 0.35
C TRP A 186 7.82 -21.90 -0.97
N VAL A 187 8.18 -22.72 -1.95
CA VAL A 187 7.56 -22.80 -3.27
C VAL A 187 7.09 -24.23 -3.57
N SER A 188 5.91 -24.35 -4.17
CA SER A 188 5.43 -25.63 -4.72
C SER A 188 6.03 -25.85 -6.11
N LEU A 189 6.87 -26.87 -6.26
CA LEU A 189 7.48 -27.23 -7.54
C LEU A 189 6.42 -27.43 -8.64
N THR A 190 5.33 -28.14 -8.32
CA THR A 190 4.25 -28.39 -9.28
C THR A 190 3.58 -27.10 -9.76
N GLN A 191 3.33 -26.15 -8.85
CA GLN A 191 2.73 -24.86 -9.22
C GLN A 191 3.72 -23.98 -9.99
N MET A 192 4.99 -24.01 -9.64
CA MET A 192 6.05 -23.28 -10.35
C MET A 192 6.17 -23.78 -11.81
N VAL A 193 6.13 -25.09 -12.03
CA VAL A 193 6.10 -25.67 -13.38
C VAL A 193 4.89 -25.18 -14.17
N LYS A 194 3.69 -25.20 -13.56
CA LYS A 194 2.47 -24.69 -14.20
C LYS A 194 2.56 -23.20 -14.55
N ALA A 195 3.11 -22.37 -13.66
CA ALA A 195 3.35 -20.96 -13.98
C ALA A 195 4.31 -20.80 -15.18
N THR A 196 5.36 -21.61 -15.24
CA THR A 196 6.30 -21.62 -16.37
C THR A 196 5.60 -22.03 -17.67
N ASP A 197 4.79 -23.08 -17.66
CA ASP A 197 4.00 -23.53 -18.84
C ASP A 197 3.10 -22.41 -19.36
N ILE A 198 2.45 -21.66 -18.47
CA ILE A 198 1.59 -20.51 -18.83
C ILE A 198 2.42 -19.42 -19.52
N VAL A 199 3.62 -19.07 -19.00
CA VAL A 199 4.48 -18.05 -19.61
C VAL A 199 4.96 -18.47 -21.00
N ILE A 200 5.35 -19.74 -21.18
CA ILE A 200 5.76 -20.29 -22.49
C ILE A 200 4.57 -20.25 -23.46
N THR A 201 3.39 -20.68 -23.02
CA THR A 201 2.17 -20.67 -23.84
C THR A 201 1.77 -19.26 -24.23
N LEU A 202 1.82 -18.31 -23.29
CA LEU A 202 1.58 -16.89 -23.54
C LEU A 202 2.52 -16.34 -24.63
N SER A 203 3.82 -16.63 -24.52
CA SER A 203 4.81 -16.20 -25.51
C SER A 203 4.47 -16.74 -26.91
N ASN A 204 4.07 -18.00 -27.02
CA ASN A 204 3.65 -18.62 -28.28
C ASN A 204 2.34 -18.04 -28.83
N LEU A 205 1.42 -17.63 -27.98
CA LEU A 205 0.17 -16.99 -28.40
C LEU A 205 0.42 -15.60 -28.98
N ILE A 206 1.25 -14.79 -28.31
CA ILE A 206 1.57 -13.42 -28.73
C ILE A 206 2.29 -13.39 -30.09
N THR A 207 3.16 -14.35 -30.37
CA THR A 207 3.89 -14.40 -31.65
C THR A 207 3.01 -14.76 -32.86
N LYS A 208 1.76 -15.17 -32.64
CA LYS A 208 0.80 -15.53 -33.70
C LYS A 208 -0.21 -14.41 -34.02
N ILE A 209 -0.09 -13.28 -33.34
CA ILE A 209 -0.95 -12.10 -33.52
C ILE A 209 -0.20 -11.03 -34.30
#